data_80531658ea023bd0a9bd02794e588cfb
#
_entry.id   80531658ea023bd0a9bd02794e588cfb
#
_cell.length_a   1.000
_cell.length_b   1.000
_cell.length_c   1.000
_cell.angle_alpha   90.00
_cell.angle_beta   90.00
_cell.angle_gamma   90.00
#
_symmetry.space_group_name_H-M   'P 1'
#
loop_
_entity.id
_entity.type
_entity.pdbx_description
1 polymer ?
#
loop_
_entity_poly.entity_id
_entity_poly.type
_entity_poly.pdbx_seq_one_letter_code
_entity_poly.pdbx_strand_id
1 'polypeptide(L)'
;MVPMWFLRVANDICIPTSRNTHKYHNLRKRPSASVMIDISRAGLNLKGVLIRGRVELIYEEEARRINRSIHLKYVMPEALDDVKVSSYLSEGDDVTVKVHMDRLISWNLTDSNAGKALSVGGWFYPLNDELASD
;
A
#
# COMPACT_ATOMS: atom_id res chain seq x y z
N MET A 1 -12.32 1.90 3.07
CA MET A 1 -11.03 1.37 2.55
C MET A 1 -10.53 2.29 1.45
N VAL A 2 -9.26 2.68 1.49
CA VAL A 2 -8.65 3.60 0.54
C VAL A 2 -7.36 2.98 0.02
N PRO A 3 -7.10 2.97 -1.30
CA PRO A 3 -5.81 2.54 -1.82
C PRO A 3 -4.71 3.50 -1.40
N MET A 4 -3.57 2.93 -0.97
CA MET A 4 -2.44 3.70 -0.45
C MET A 4 -1.12 3.12 -0.95
N TRP A 5 -0.14 3.99 -1.14
CA TRP A 5 1.23 3.55 -1.31
C TRP A 5 1.78 3.03 0.02
N PHE A 6 2.69 2.07 -0.06
CA PHE A 6 3.28 1.48 1.13
C PHE A 6 4.70 0.98 0.88
N LEU A 7 5.42 0.78 1.96
CA LEU A 7 6.71 0.09 1.95
C LEU A 7 6.76 -0.87 3.13
N ARG A 8 7.17 -2.09 2.86
CA ARG A 8 7.46 -3.04 3.93
C ARG A 8 8.87 -2.76 4.48
N VAL A 9 8.96 -2.56 5.78
CA VAL A 9 10.23 -2.39 6.50
C VAL A 9 10.26 -3.45 7.60
N ALA A 10 11.12 -4.47 7.45
CA ALA A 10 11.15 -5.63 8.32
C ALA A 10 9.76 -6.30 8.41
N ASN A 11 9.17 -6.35 9.59
CA ASN A 11 7.83 -6.93 9.82
C ASN A 11 6.74 -5.88 9.96
N ASP A 12 6.95 -4.70 9.41
CA ASP A 12 6.02 -3.58 9.49
C ASP A 12 5.65 -3.07 8.11
N ILE A 13 4.48 -2.48 8.00
CA ILE A 13 4.01 -1.80 6.80
C ILE A 13 3.99 -0.31 7.07
N CYS A 14 4.71 0.45 6.28
CA CYS A 14 4.79 1.90 6.39
C CYS A 14 3.97 2.57 5.29
N ILE A 15 3.14 3.53 5.68
CA ILE A 15 2.23 4.25 4.80
C ILE A 15 2.39 5.75 5.05
N PRO A 16 2.59 6.57 4.01
CA PRO A 16 2.68 8.02 4.18
C PRO A 16 1.30 8.62 4.43
N THR A 17 1.23 9.61 5.28
CA THR A 17 0.00 10.38 5.50
C THR A 17 0.33 11.79 5.96
N SER A 18 -0.71 12.59 6.20
CA SER A 18 -0.60 13.97 6.65
C SER A 18 -1.43 14.19 7.92
N ARG A 19 -0.98 15.12 8.75
CA ARG A 19 -1.73 15.58 9.94
C ARG A 19 -3.11 16.15 9.61
N ASN A 20 -3.36 16.49 8.36
CA ASN A 20 -4.63 17.06 7.91
C ASN A 20 -5.67 16.01 7.52
N THR A 21 -5.36 14.72 7.60
CA THR A 21 -6.27 13.66 7.17
C THR A 21 -7.12 13.12 8.32
N HIS A 22 -8.34 12.69 8.00
CA HIS A 22 -9.18 11.97 8.95
C HIS A 22 -8.53 10.68 9.43
N LYS A 23 -7.82 10.00 8.56
CA LYS A 23 -7.04 8.80 8.87
C LYS A 23 -6.07 9.04 10.02
N TYR A 24 -5.31 10.11 9.96
CA TYR A 24 -4.37 10.47 11.01
C TYR A 24 -5.07 10.70 12.35
N HIS A 25 -6.15 11.47 12.35
CA HIS A 25 -6.91 11.75 13.58
C HIS A 25 -7.54 10.49 14.16
N ASN A 26 -8.06 9.60 13.32
CA ASN A 26 -8.62 8.32 13.76
C ASN A 26 -7.54 7.42 14.38
N LEU A 27 -6.36 7.35 13.79
CA LEU A 27 -5.26 6.53 14.29
C LEU A 27 -4.66 7.06 15.59
N ARG A 28 -4.72 8.37 15.81
CA ARG A 28 -4.34 8.93 17.11
C ARG A 28 -5.26 8.47 18.24
N LYS A 29 -6.54 8.37 17.94
CA LYS A 29 -7.56 7.93 18.94
C LYS A 29 -7.54 6.41 19.11
N ARG A 30 -7.37 5.67 18.01
CA ARG A 30 -7.38 4.21 17.99
C ARG A 30 -6.15 3.73 17.21
N PRO A 31 -5.03 3.47 17.88
CA PRO A 31 -3.77 3.13 17.24
C PRO A 31 -3.72 1.66 16.79
N SER A 32 -4.69 1.26 16.00
CA SER A 32 -4.72 -0.06 15.35
C SER A 32 -5.29 0.07 13.95
N ALA A 33 -4.83 -0.78 13.05
CA ALA A 33 -5.27 -0.76 11.65
C ALA A 33 -5.24 -2.14 11.02
N SER A 34 -6.02 -2.27 9.96
CA SER A 34 -5.96 -3.41 9.05
C SER A 34 -5.50 -2.93 7.69
N VAL A 35 -4.56 -3.65 7.10
CA VAL A 35 -4.01 -3.38 5.78
C VAL A 35 -4.18 -4.63 4.91
N MET A 36 -4.80 -4.45 3.75
CA MET A 36 -4.90 -5.52 2.76
C MET A 36 -3.95 -5.23 1.60
N ILE A 37 -3.10 -6.17 1.29
CA ILE A 37 -2.22 -6.12 0.12
C ILE A 37 -2.64 -7.28 -0.77
N ASP A 38 -3.01 -6.98 -2.00
CA ASP A 38 -3.52 -7.99 -2.91
C ASP A 38 -2.92 -7.86 -4.31
N ILE A 39 -2.94 -8.97 -5.01
CA ILE A 39 -2.66 -9.03 -6.44
C ILE A 39 -3.95 -9.46 -7.12
N SER A 40 -4.55 -8.50 -7.83
CA SER A 40 -5.76 -8.74 -8.62
C SER A 40 -5.37 -8.92 -10.08
N ARG A 41 -6.00 -9.87 -10.74
CA ARG A 41 -5.84 -10.10 -12.17
C ARG A 41 -7.21 -10.24 -12.79
N ALA A 42 -7.49 -9.41 -13.78
CA ALA A 42 -8.77 -9.43 -14.51
C ALA A 42 -10.00 -9.39 -13.59
N GLY A 43 -9.94 -8.60 -12.53
CA GLY A 43 -11.05 -8.44 -11.58
C GLY A 43 -11.16 -9.54 -10.53
N LEU A 44 -10.30 -10.56 -10.58
CA LEU A 44 -10.26 -11.62 -9.57
C LEU A 44 -9.06 -11.46 -8.65
N ASN A 45 -9.32 -11.42 -7.35
CA ASN A 45 -8.34 -11.33 -6.29
C ASN A 45 -7.71 -12.71 -6.06
N LEU A 46 -6.63 -13.03 -6.79
CA LEU A 46 -6.06 -14.38 -6.77
C LEU A 46 -5.26 -14.68 -5.53
N LYS A 47 -4.53 -13.71 -5.03
CA LYS A 47 -3.75 -13.87 -3.79
C LYS A 47 -3.58 -12.54 -3.08
N GLY A 48 -3.42 -12.62 -1.78
CA GLY A 48 -3.24 -11.44 -0.98
C GLY A 48 -2.94 -11.76 0.47
N VAL A 49 -2.81 -10.72 1.25
CA VAL A 49 -2.54 -10.79 2.66
C VAL A 49 -3.32 -9.69 3.38
N LEU A 50 -3.92 -10.04 4.49
CA LEU A 50 -4.54 -9.11 5.42
C LEU A 50 -3.66 -9.04 6.67
N ILE A 51 -3.22 -7.86 7.00
CA ILE A 51 -2.39 -7.57 8.15
C ILE A 51 -3.21 -6.77 9.13
N ARG A 52 -3.21 -7.17 10.39
CA ARG A 52 -3.80 -6.42 11.49
C ARG A 52 -2.76 -6.18 12.55
N GLY A 53 -2.71 -4.97 13.04
CA GLY A 53 -1.75 -4.67 14.08
C GLY A 53 -1.88 -3.30 14.70
N ARG A 54 -1.04 -3.12 15.71
CA ARG A 54 -0.86 -1.84 16.37
C ARG A 54 -0.22 -0.86 15.42
N VAL A 55 -0.56 0.40 15.57
CA VAL A 55 -0.04 1.49 14.76
C VAL A 55 0.88 2.35 15.60
N GLU A 56 2.04 2.65 15.05
CA GLU A 56 2.96 3.66 15.54
C GLU A 56 2.97 4.82 14.53
N LEU A 57 2.79 6.02 15.03
CA LEU A 57 2.88 7.24 14.23
C LEU A 57 4.27 7.82 14.34
N ILE A 58 4.92 8.02 13.21
CA ILE A 58 6.29 8.54 13.12
C ILE A 58 6.21 9.96 12.56
N TYR A 59 7.03 10.84 13.09
CA TYR A 59 7.02 12.27 12.78
C TYR A 59 8.40 12.77 12.36
N GLU A 60 8.43 13.98 11.85
CA GLU A 60 9.62 14.79 11.57
C GLU A 60 10.61 14.11 10.60
N GLU A 61 11.90 14.15 10.88
CA GLU A 61 12.94 13.67 9.96
C GLU A 61 12.83 12.18 9.65
N GLU A 62 12.48 11.37 10.63
CA GLU A 62 12.32 9.93 10.42
C GLU A 62 11.16 9.65 9.47
N ALA A 63 10.03 10.34 9.63
CA ALA A 63 8.89 10.22 8.75
C ALA A 63 9.25 10.67 7.32
N ARG A 64 9.93 11.79 7.17
CA ARG A 64 10.36 12.29 5.86
C ARG A 64 11.25 11.30 5.14
N ARG A 65 12.20 10.70 5.87
CA ARG A 65 13.10 9.70 5.31
C ARG A 65 12.35 8.47 4.82
N ILE A 66 11.45 7.93 5.63
CA ILE A 66 10.65 6.74 5.28
C ILE A 66 9.70 7.07 4.12
N ASN A 67 9.00 8.18 4.20
CA ASN A 67 8.04 8.60 3.17
C ASN A 67 8.74 8.84 1.83
N ARG A 68 9.94 9.41 1.83
CA ARG A 68 10.74 9.55 0.62
C ARG A 68 11.06 8.19 0.00
N SER A 69 11.42 7.20 0.80
CA SER A 69 11.66 5.85 0.32
C SER A 69 10.40 5.23 -0.28
N ILE A 70 9.23 5.51 0.30
CA ILE A 70 7.94 5.07 -0.24
C ILE A 70 7.68 5.75 -1.58
N HIS A 71 7.85 7.05 -1.67
CA HIS A 71 7.65 7.80 -2.92
C HIS A 71 8.54 7.25 -4.04
N LEU A 72 9.83 7.00 -3.76
CA LEU A 72 10.78 6.48 -4.73
C LEU A 72 10.50 5.04 -5.18
N LYS A 73 9.69 4.29 -4.43
CA LYS A 73 9.21 2.98 -4.86
C LYS A 73 8.23 3.09 -6.04
N TYR A 74 7.46 4.17 -6.10
CA TYR A 74 6.36 4.33 -7.06
C TYR A 74 6.63 5.36 -8.15
N VAL A 75 7.47 6.36 -7.89
CA VAL A 75 7.77 7.42 -8.84
C VAL A 75 9.26 7.47 -9.15
N MET A 76 9.58 7.95 -10.34
CA MET A 76 10.98 8.15 -10.75
C MET A 76 11.60 9.28 -9.93
N PRO A 77 12.92 9.22 -9.63
CA PRO A 77 13.59 10.29 -8.86
C PRO A 77 13.42 11.67 -9.46
N GLU A 78 13.38 11.77 -10.79
CA GLU A 78 13.21 13.03 -11.51
C GLU A 78 11.87 13.70 -11.23
N ALA A 79 10.85 12.93 -10.86
CA ALA A 79 9.55 13.48 -10.49
C ALA A 79 9.63 14.35 -9.25
N LEU A 80 10.57 14.09 -8.35
CA LEU A 80 10.78 14.88 -7.13
C LEU A 80 11.41 16.26 -7.43
N ASP A 81 11.96 16.46 -8.62
CA ASP A 81 12.49 17.75 -9.06
C ASP A 81 11.38 18.69 -9.59
N ASP A 82 10.21 18.14 -9.92
CA ASP A 82 9.05 18.94 -10.27
C ASP A 82 8.46 19.58 -9.01
N VAL A 83 8.32 20.90 -9.03
CA VAL A 83 7.87 21.67 -7.85
C VAL A 83 6.49 21.26 -7.37
N LYS A 84 5.57 20.97 -8.29
CA LYS A 84 4.21 20.55 -7.92
C LYS A 84 4.20 19.16 -7.28
N VAL A 85 4.98 18.25 -7.84
CA VAL A 85 5.09 16.88 -7.31
C VAL A 85 5.79 16.88 -5.96
N SER A 86 6.93 17.58 -5.84
CA SER A 86 7.68 17.63 -4.58
C SER A 86 6.89 18.32 -3.47
N SER A 87 6.16 19.37 -3.78
CA SER A 87 5.27 20.03 -2.82
C SER A 87 4.19 19.09 -2.32
N TYR A 88 3.57 18.33 -3.22
CA TYR A 88 2.53 17.38 -2.85
C TYR A 88 3.07 16.20 -2.02
N LEU A 89 4.19 15.63 -2.43
CA LEU A 89 4.73 14.42 -1.81
C LEU A 89 5.60 14.71 -0.58
N SER A 90 6.40 15.77 -0.61
CA SER A 90 7.37 16.03 0.46
C SER A 90 6.81 16.92 1.58
N GLU A 91 5.97 17.86 1.24
CA GLU A 91 5.37 18.78 2.21
C GLU A 91 4.02 18.28 2.73
N GLY A 92 3.28 17.54 1.89
CA GLY A 92 1.98 17.00 2.24
C GLY A 92 2.05 15.76 3.13
N ASP A 93 3.06 14.92 2.94
CA ASP A 93 3.20 13.65 3.66
C ASP A 93 4.20 13.79 4.81
N ASP A 94 3.76 14.36 5.91
CA ASP A 94 4.58 14.71 7.07
C ASP A 94 4.54 13.68 8.21
N VAL A 95 3.79 12.60 8.03
CA VAL A 95 3.63 11.53 9.02
C VAL A 95 3.77 10.18 8.33
N THR A 96 4.43 9.24 9.01
CA THR A 96 4.45 7.83 8.59
C THR A 96 3.58 7.01 9.55
N VAL A 97 2.65 6.26 8.99
CA VAL A 97 1.87 5.25 9.71
C VAL A 97 2.62 3.93 9.61
N LYS A 98 3.11 3.42 10.74
CA LYS A 98 3.76 2.10 10.81
C LYS A 98 2.77 1.10 11.41
N VAL A 99 2.35 0.13 10.63
CA VAL A 99 1.45 -0.93 11.06
C VAL A 99 2.28 -2.17 11.36
N HIS A 100 2.25 -2.62 12.61
CA HIS A 100 2.92 -3.85 13.02
C HIS A 100 2.15 -5.06 12.53
N MET A 101 2.86 -6.09 12.08
CA MET A 101 2.24 -7.36 11.66
C MET A 101 1.94 -8.23 12.88
N ASP A 102 0.99 -7.85 13.70
CA ASP A 102 0.59 -8.62 14.87
C ASP A 102 -0.21 -9.87 14.47
N ARG A 103 -1.05 -9.75 13.44
CA ARG A 103 -1.81 -10.86 12.85
C ARG A 103 -1.72 -10.80 11.33
N LEU A 104 -1.56 -11.95 10.72
CA LEU A 104 -1.46 -12.08 9.27
C LEU A 104 -2.34 -13.22 8.79
N ILE A 105 -3.20 -12.91 7.82
CA ILE A 105 -4.02 -13.90 7.13
C ILE A 105 -3.67 -13.79 5.64
N SER A 106 -3.30 -14.90 5.04
CA SER A 106 -2.97 -14.94 3.61
C SER A 106 -3.88 -15.90 2.87
N TRP A 107 -4.07 -15.63 1.59
CA TRP A 107 -4.83 -16.51 0.70
C TRP A 107 -4.17 -16.57 -0.66
N ASN A 108 -4.34 -17.72 -1.32
CA ASN A 108 -3.92 -17.91 -2.69
C ASN A 108 -4.97 -18.77 -3.39
N LEU A 109 -5.77 -18.14 -4.23
CA LEU A 109 -6.85 -18.79 -4.97
C LEU A 109 -6.41 -19.29 -6.35
N THR A 110 -5.18 -19.05 -6.75
CA THR A 110 -4.65 -19.48 -8.06
C THR A 110 -4.77 -20.99 -8.23
N ASP A 111 -4.50 -21.75 -7.17
CA ASP A 111 -4.56 -23.21 -7.17
C ASP A 111 -5.91 -23.77 -6.72
N SER A 112 -6.90 -22.92 -6.46
CA SER A 112 -8.26 -23.35 -6.17
C SER A 112 -8.91 -23.93 -7.42
N ASN A 113 -9.94 -24.77 -7.25
CA ASN A 113 -10.69 -25.32 -8.39
C ASN A 113 -11.25 -24.23 -9.30
N ALA A 114 -11.78 -23.16 -8.71
CA ALA A 114 -12.27 -22.03 -9.46
C ALA A 114 -11.15 -21.28 -10.22
N GLY A 115 -10.02 -21.04 -9.54
CA GLY A 115 -8.87 -20.37 -10.16
C GLY A 115 -8.27 -21.16 -11.32
N LYS A 116 -8.14 -22.48 -11.16
CA LYS A 116 -7.68 -23.37 -12.21
C LYS A 116 -8.65 -23.42 -13.39
N ALA A 117 -9.93 -23.56 -13.11
CA ALA A 117 -10.96 -23.62 -14.15
C ALA A 117 -10.99 -22.31 -14.97
N LEU A 118 -10.94 -21.16 -14.32
CA LEU A 118 -10.93 -19.87 -14.99
C LEU A 118 -9.67 -19.64 -15.80
N SER A 119 -8.50 -20.05 -15.28
CA SER A 119 -7.22 -19.88 -15.96
C SER A 119 -7.11 -20.79 -17.21
N VAL A 120 -7.49 -22.05 -17.07
CA VAL A 120 -7.42 -23.04 -18.17
C VAL A 120 -8.45 -22.73 -19.25
N GLY A 121 -9.65 -22.28 -18.86
CA GLY A 121 -10.70 -21.91 -19.79
C GLY A 121 -10.49 -20.59 -20.52
N GLY A 122 -9.49 -19.79 -20.11
CA GLY A 122 -9.25 -18.47 -20.68
C GLY A 122 -10.37 -17.47 -20.40
N TRP A 123 -11.08 -17.64 -19.30
CA TRP A 123 -12.25 -16.84 -18.94
C TRP A 123 -11.92 -15.47 -18.33
N PHE A 124 -10.65 -15.19 -18.08
CA PHE A 124 -10.23 -13.87 -17.66
C PHE A 124 -10.15 -12.94 -18.87
N TYR A 125 -10.55 -11.69 -18.68
CA TYR A 125 -10.24 -10.67 -19.67
C TYR A 125 -8.72 -10.54 -19.80
N PRO A 126 -8.19 -10.40 -21.04
CA PRO A 126 -6.76 -10.18 -21.21
C PRO A 126 -6.34 -8.88 -20.51
N LEU A 127 -5.16 -8.92 -19.89
CA LEU A 127 -4.58 -7.70 -19.34
C LEU A 127 -4.23 -6.78 -20.50
N ASN A 128 -4.71 -5.54 -20.44
CA ASN A 128 -4.28 -4.51 -21.36
C ASN A 128 -2.83 -4.14 -21.02
N ASP A 129 -1.95 -4.02 -22.02
CA ASP A 129 -0.56 -3.66 -21.82
C ASP A 129 -0.40 -2.33 -21.07
N GLU A 130 -1.31 -1.39 -21.26
CA GLU A 130 -1.38 -0.14 -20.52
C GLU A 130 -1.62 -0.34 -19.02
N LEU A 131 -2.35 -1.37 -18.62
CA LEU A 131 -2.59 -1.72 -17.22
C LEU A 131 -1.48 -2.61 -16.65
N ALA A 132 -0.76 -3.33 -17.49
CA ALA A 132 0.33 -4.21 -17.08
C ALA A 132 1.63 -3.43 -16.79
N SER A 133 1.76 -2.20 -17.28
CA SER A 133 2.93 -1.33 -17.08
C SER A 133 2.84 -0.49 -15.80
N ASP A 134 1.70 -0.53 -15.11
CA ASP A 134 1.51 0.13 -13.83
C ASP A 134 2.05 -0.80 -12.69
#